data_5f342208c5a6fb8cbd5d70355161acb5
#
_entry.id   5f342208c5a6fb8cbd5d70355161acb5
#
_cell.length_a   1.000
_cell.length_b   1.000
_cell.length_c   1.000
_cell.angle_alpha   90.00
_cell.angle_beta   90.00
_cell.angle_gamma   90.00
#
_symmetry.space_group_name_H-M   'P 1'
#
loop_
_entity.id
_entity.type
_entity.pdbx_description
1 polymer ?
#
loop_
_entity_poly.entity_id
_entity_poly.type
_entity_poly.pdbx_seq_one_letter_code
_entity_poly.pdbx_strand_id
1 'polypeptide(L)'
;MKSADSQTLVYVSDASPGISRYRRKEGFAYRDASGNAVRDSATLARIRALAIPPAYDSVWICPIANGHLQATGRDARGRKQYRYHPAWRKDRDDRKYERLAAFGRALPRIRARISRDIADGRKRTPTREIVLATMVRLLDLTCIRVGSKR
;
A
#
# COMPACT_ATOMS: atom_id res chain seq x y z
N MET A 1 9.47 -7.53 -28.57
CA MET A 1 10.42 -6.73 -27.77
C MET A 1 10.26 -7.17 -26.32
N LYS A 2 11.22 -7.95 -25.79
CA LYS A 2 11.25 -8.40 -24.40
C LYS A 2 11.60 -7.19 -23.54
N SER A 3 10.69 -6.80 -22.68
CA SER A 3 10.93 -5.74 -21.66
C SER A 3 12.01 -6.20 -20.71
N ALA A 4 13.09 -5.43 -20.68
CA ALA A 4 14.20 -5.56 -19.75
C ALA A 4 13.74 -5.40 -18.31
N ASP A 5 14.48 -6.05 -17.42
CA ASP A 5 14.52 -5.87 -15.98
C ASP A 5 13.23 -6.10 -15.18
N SER A 6 12.91 -7.38 -14.97
CA SER A 6 12.32 -7.80 -13.71
C SER A 6 13.40 -7.71 -12.61
N GLN A 7 13.75 -6.50 -12.18
CA GLN A 7 14.52 -6.34 -10.94
C GLN A 7 13.70 -6.98 -9.82
N THR A 8 14.20 -8.08 -9.29
CA THR A 8 13.58 -8.74 -8.14
C THR A 8 13.58 -7.75 -6.99
N LEU A 9 12.39 -7.25 -6.64
CA LEU A 9 12.23 -6.28 -5.56
C LEU A 9 12.43 -6.99 -4.21
N VAL A 10 13.18 -6.35 -3.33
CA VAL A 10 13.39 -6.80 -1.95
C VAL A 10 12.29 -6.22 -1.07
N TYR A 11 11.65 -7.07 -0.27
CA TYR A 11 10.67 -6.62 0.71
C TYR A 11 11.40 -5.99 1.89
N VAL A 12 11.11 -4.73 2.21
CA VAL A 12 11.76 -3.97 3.27
C VAL A 12 10.73 -3.30 4.18
N SER A 13 11.11 -3.05 5.43
CA SER A 13 10.29 -2.33 6.41
C SER A 13 11.00 -1.05 6.83
N ASP A 14 10.27 0.01 7.07
CA ASP A 14 10.78 1.25 7.63
C ASP A 14 11.05 1.17 9.16
N ALA A 15 10.79 0.02 9.77
CA ALA A 15 11.31 -0.32 11.10
C ALA A 15 12.78 -0.74 11.05
N SER A 16 13.30 -1.10 9.86
CA SER A 16 14.70 -1.44 9.66
C SER A 16 15.58 -0.19 9.55
N PRO A 17 16.87 -0.28 9.89
CA PRO A 17 17.82 0.82 9.71
C PRO A 17 17.78 1.37 8.26
N GLY A 18 17.77 2.68 8.12
CA GLY A 18 17.65 3.36 6.83
C GLY A 18 18.30 4.73 6.83
N ILE A 19 18.15 5.44 5.73
CA ILE A 19 18.65 6.82 5.58
C ILE A 19 17.64 7.78 6.16
N SER A 20 18.10 8.71 7.00
CA SER A 20 17.29 9.76 7.61
C SER A 20 17.54 11.11 6.93
N ARG A 21 16.50 11.95 6.82
CA ARG A 21 16.57 13.31 6.27
C ARG A 21 16.60 14.35 7.38
N TYR A 22 17.49 15.32 7.24
CA TYR A 22 17.64 16.46 8.16
C TYR A 22 17.46 17.76 7.41
N ARG A 23 16.77 18.72 8.05
CA ARG A 23 16.65 20.09 7.54
C ARG A 23 17.95 20.84 7.80
N ARG A 24 18.40 21.62 6.80
CA ARG A 24 19.49 22.59 6.92
C ARG A 24 18.98 24.01 6.63
N LYS A 25 19.83 25.02 6.78
CA LYS A 25 19.51 26.41 6.37
C LYS A 25 19.08 26.45 4.90
N GLU A 26 19.80 25.73 4.06
CA GLU A 26 19.47 25.56 2.64
C GLU A 26 19.23 24.06 2.35
N GLY A 27 17.96 23.68 2.15
CA GLY A 27 17.57 22.34 1.72
C GLY A 27 17.65 21.25 2.80
N PHE A 28 18.11 20.08 2.38
CA PHE A 28 18.14 18.88 3.22
C PHE A 28 19.49 18.18 3.13
N ALA A 29 19.88 17.54 4.24
CA ALA A 29 20.98 16.59 4.30
C ALA A 29 20.46 15.21 4.69
N TYR A 30 21.27 14.20 4.41
CA TYR A 30 20.92 12.79 4.63
C TYR A 30 22.02 12.10 5.42
N ARG A 31 21.62 11.22 6.34
CA ARG A 31 22.55 10.37 7.10
C ARG A 31 22.12 8.92 6.97
N ASP A 32 23.08 8.03 6.89
CA ASP A 32 22.85 6.59 6.93
C ASP A 32 22.47 6.10 8.34
N ALA A 33 22.24 4.81 8.47
CA ALA A 33 21.89 4.18 9.75
C ALA A 33 22.98 4.30 10.82
N SER A 34 24.25 4.47 10.40
CA SER A 34 25.40 4.66 11.29
C SER A 34 25.65 6.13 11.64
N GLY A 35 24.80 7.05 11.13
CA GLY A 35 24.91 8.49 11.38
C GLY A 35 25.85 9.22 10.43
N ASN A 36 26.50 8.53 9.47
CA ASN A 36 27.42 9.13 8.51
C ASN A 36 26.65 9.92 7.45
N ALA A 37 27.24 11.02 6.99
CA ALA A 37 26.66 11.80 5.91
C ALA A 37 26.65 11.02 4.58
N VAL A 38 25.48 10.90 3.95
CA VAL A 38 25.35 10.32 2.61
C VAL A 38 25.91 11.32 1.59
N ARG A 39 27.00 10.92 0.92
CA ARG A 39 27.67 11.74 -0.10
C ARG A 39 27.66 11.11 -1.49
N ASP A 40 27.28 9.84 -1.58
CA ASP A 40 27.22 9.11 -2.84
C ASP A 40 26.21 9.76 -3.80
N SER A 41 26.70 10.13 -4.98
CA SER A 41 25.94 10.89 -5.98
C SER A 41 24.75 10.09 -6.53
N ALA A 42 24.91 8.79 -6.70
CA ALA A 42 23.84 7.91 -7.21
C ALA A 42 22.71 7.78 -6.18
N THR A 43 23.02 7.59 -4.90
CA THR A 43 22.05 7.58 -3.81
C THR A 43 21.32 8.91 -3.68
N LEU A 44 22.05 10.05 -3.77
CA LEU A 44 21.44 11.37 -3.69
C LEU A 44 20.55 11.66 -4.92
N ALA A 45 20.92 11.21 -6.10
CA ALA A 45 20.09 11.32 -7.30
C ALA A 45 18.79 10.51 -7.15
N ARG A 46 18.88 9.25 -6.64
CA ARG A 46 17.73 8.41 -6.32
C ARG A 46 16.81 9.09 -5.31
N ILE A 47 17.35 9.63 -4.22
CA ILE A 47 16.57 10.32 -3.19
C ILE A 47 15.83 11.54 -3.77
N ARG A 48 16.47 12.33 -4.62
CA ARG A 48 15.81 13.46 -5.31
C ARG A 48 14.65 12.99 -6.19
N ALA A 49 14.85 11.89 -6.93
CA ALA A 49 13.81 11.30 -7.78
C ALA A 49 12.57 10.80 -7.01
N LEU A 50 12.71 10.49 -5.71
CA LEU A 50 11.56 10.14 -4.85
C LEU A 50 10.61 11.32 -4.61
N ALA A 51 11.03 12.54 -4.88
CA ALA A 51 10.24 13.77 -4.73
C ALA A 51 9.51 13.84 -3.37
N ILE A 52 10.25 13.60 -2.28
CA ILE A 52 9.69 13.64 -0.92
C ILE A 52 9.36 15.09 -0.55
N PRO A 53 8.09 15.43 -0.24
CA PRO A 53 7.70 16.81 0.05
C PRO A 53 8.55 17.44 1.17
N PRO A 54 8.93 18.72 1.06
CA PRO A 54 9.69 19.43 2.08
C PRO A 54 8.99 19.46 3.45
N ALA A 55 7.65 19.49 3.45
CA ALA A 55 6.83 19.54 4.64
C ALA A 55 6.74 18.21 5.42
N TYR A 56 7.35 17.12 4.91
CA TYR A 56 7.31 15.85 5.62
C TYR A 56 8.36 15.83 6.73
N ASP A 57 7.96 15.30 7.88
CA ASP A 57 8.83 15.03 9.02
C ASP A 57 9.08 13.52 9.19
N SER A 58 10.05 13.16 10.05
CA SER A 58 10.39 11.76 10.38
C SER A 58 10.59 10.91 9.13
N VAL A 59 11.35 11.44 8.17
CA VAL A 59 11.56 10.77 6.88
C VAL A 59 12.57 9.66 7.02
N TRP A 60 12.13 8.44 6.69
CA TRP A 60 12.96 7.27 6.48
C TRP A 60 13.07 6.98 4.96
N ILE A 61 14.27 6.62 4.50
CA ILE A 61 14.55 6.30 3.10
C ILE A 61 15.27 4.96 3.04
N CYS A 62 14.82 4.09 2.16
CA CYS A 62 15.41 2.77 1.94
C CYS A 62 16.89 2.89 1.50
N PRO A 63 17.81 2.17 2.15
CA PRO A 63 19.22 2.20 1.77
C PRO A 63 19.48 1.51 0.43
N ILE A 64 18.66 0.54 0.04
CA ILE A 64 18.82 -0.24 -1.20
C ILE A 64 17.89 0.27 -2.32
N ALA A 65 18.42 0.29 -3.54
CA ALA A 65 17.68 0.85 -4.69
C ALA A 65 16.47 0.00 -5.09
N ASN A 66 16.54 -1.31 -4.96
CA ASN A 66 15.49 -2.26 -5.31
C ASN A 66 14.53 -2.63 -4.16
N GLY A 67 14.52 -1.87 -3.06
CA GLY A 67 13.52 -2.04 -2.01
C GLY A 67 12.11 -1.69 -2.53
N HIS A 68 11.11 -2.54 -2.23
CA HIS A 68 9.72 -2.27 -2.67
C HIS A 68 9.16 -0.97 -2.06
N LEU A 69 9.51 -0.67 -0.81
CA LEU A 69 9.24 0.58 -0.12
C LEU A 69 10.50 1.46 -0.19
N GLN A 70 10.41 2.61 -0.82
CA GLN A 70 11.54 3.49 -1.05
C GLN A 70 11.67 4.59 -0.01
N ALA A 71 10.57 5.11 0.50
CA ALA A 71 10.60 6.05 1.62
C ALA A 71 9.26 6.08 2.37
N THR A 72 9.32 6.50 3.63
CA THR A 72 8.17 6.93 4.43
C THR A 72 8.42 8.30 5.02
N GLY A 73 7.36 8.98 5.46
CA GLY A 73 7.44 10.25 6.16
C GLY A 73 6.07 10.63 6.72
N ARG A 74 6.02 11.63 7.58
CA ARG A 74 4.77 12.16 8.13
C ARG A 74 4.43 13.49 7.46
N ASP A 75 3.20 13.63 7.00
CA ASP A 75 2.70 14.91 6.47
C ASP A 75 2.39 15.92 7.60
N ALA A 76 2.02 17.15 7.24
CA ALA A 76 1.69 18.21 8.19
C ALA A 76 0.53 17.87 9.15
N ARG A 77 -0.27 16.84 8.83
CA ARG A 77 -1.34 16.32 9.69
C ARG A 77 -0.88 15.11 10.52
N GLY A 78 0.42 14.80 10.55
CA GLY A 78 1.00 13.65 11.26
C GLY A 78 0.72 12.29 10.61
N ARG A 79 0.05 12.24 9.44
CA ARG A 79 -0.30 10.99 8.77
C ARG A 79 0.92 10.42 8.06
N LYS A 80 1.17 9.11 8.25
CA LYS A 80 2.27 8.40 7.60
C LYS A 80 1.99 8.24 6.11
N GLN A 81 2.93 8.67 5.29
CA GLN A 81 2.89 8.63 3.84
C GLN A 81 3.99 7.68 3.33
N TYR A 82 3.74 7.03 2.20
CA TYR A 82 4.60 5.99 1.65
C TYR A 82 5.00 6.31 0.21
N ARG A 83 6.26 6.04 -0.13
CA ARG A 83 6.80 6.08 -1.50
C ARG A 83 7.27 4.68 -1.87
N TYR A 84 6.57 4.06 -2.79
CA TYR A 84 6.91 2.72 -3.28
C TYR A 84 7.75 2.79 -4.56
N HIS A 85 8.51 1.74 -4.81
CA HIS A 85 9.24 1.55 -6.05
C HIS A 85 8.25 1.52 -7.24
N PRO A 86 8.58 2.13 -8.41
CA PRO A 86 7.68 2.15 -9.57
C PRO A 86 7.23 0.75 -10.02
N ALA A 87 8.16 -0.22 -10.07
CA ALA A 87 7.85 -1.59 -10.43
C ALA A 87 6.88 -2.27 -9.45
N TRP A 88 6.93 -1.92 -8.14
CA TRP A 88 5.99 -2.41 -7.15
C TRP A 88 4.56 -1.93 -7.38
N ARG A 89 4.40 -0.68 -7.79
CA ARG A 89 3.07 -0.13 -8.12
C ARG A 89 2.48 -0.86 -9.32
N LYS A 90 3.27 -1.02 -10.39
CA LYS A 90 2.84 -1.70 -11.60
C LYS A 90 2.40 -3.14 -11.31
N ASP A 91 3.22 -3.94 -10.61
CA ASP A 91 2.89 -5.32 -10.24
C ASP A 91 1.61 -5.42 -9.40
N ARG A 92 1.41 -4.51 -8.44
CA ARG A 92 0.17 -4.47 -7.65
C ARG A 92 -1.05 -4.09 -8.47
N ASP A 93 -0.91 -3.15 -9.39
CA ASP A 93 -2.01 -2.74 -10.25
C ASP A 93 -2.39 -3.85 -11.21
N ASP A 94 -1.43 -4.51 -11.85
CA ASP A 94 -1.65 -5.65 -12.73
C ASP A 94 -2.35 -6.80 -11.99
N ARG A 95 -1.88 -7.20 -10.82
CA ARG A 95 -2.53 -8.23 -9.97
C ARG A 95 -3.91 -7.82 -9.48
N LYS A 96 -4.15 -6.54 -9.24
CA LYS A 96 -5.47 -6.04 -8.85
C LYS A 96 -6.48 -6.24 -9.97
N TYR A 97 -6.11 -5.94 -11.23
CA TYR A 97 -7.00 -6.13 -12.38
C TYR A 97 -7.28 -7.60 -12.66
N GLU A 98 -6.29 -8.48 -12.55
CA GLU A 98 -6.49 -9.93 -12.66
C GLU A 98 -7.48 -10.46 -11.60
N ARG A 99 -7.31 -10.05 -10.35
CA ARG A 99 -8.21 -10.41 -9.25
C ARG A 99 -9.62 -9.83 -9.44
N LEU A 100 -9.73 -8.63 -9.99
CA LEU A 100 -11.02 -8.00 -10.25
C LEU A 100 -11.81 -8.78 -11.31
N ALA A 101 -11.16 -9.23 -12.37
CA ALA A 101 -11.78 -10.08 -13.39
C ALA A 101 -12.24 -11.44 -12.83
N ALA A 102 -11.42 -12.09 -12.00
CA ALA A 102 -11.78 -13.32 -11.31
C ALA A 102 -12.96 -13.12 -10.34
N PHE A 103 -12.94 -12.02 -9.58
CA PHE A 103 -14.03 -11.65 -8.69
C PHE A 103 -15.34 -11.40 -9.47
N GLY A 104 -15.27 -10.66 -10.59
CA GLY A 104 -16.44 -10.40 -11.45
C GLY A 104 -17.09 -11.70 -11.94
N ARG A 105 -16.29 -12.69 -12.35
CA ARG A 105 -16.80 -14.02 -12.73
C ARG A 105 -17.42 -14.81 -11.57
N ALA A 106 -16.92 -14.62 -10.35
CA ALA A 106 -17.47 -15.26 -9.15
C ALA A 106 -18.74 -14.59 -8.61
N LEU A 107 -18.95 -13.32 -8.92
CA LEU A 107 -20.01 -12.48 -8.33
C LEU A 107 -21.43 -13.07 -8.50
N PRO A 108 -21.84 -13.64 -9.66
CA PRO A 108 -23.15 -14.27 -9.79
C PRO A 108 -23.37 -15.44 -8.80
N ARG A 109 -22.32 -16.25 -8.59
CA ARG A 109 -22.38 -17.35 -7.62
C ARG A 109 -22.48 -16.86 -6.17
N ILE A 110 -21.74 -15.79 -5.85
CA ILE A 110 -21.79 -15.13 -4.54
C ILE A 110 -23.19 -14.60 -4.29
N ARG A 111 -23.78 -13.88 -5.24
CA ARG A 111 -25.14 -13.34 -5.14
C ARG A 111 -26.20 -14.43 -4.99
N ALA A 112 -26.09 -15.50 -5.74
CA ALA A 112 -26.99 -16.66 -5.62
C ALA A 112 -26.91 -17.34 -4.25
N ARG A 113 -25.69 -17.47 -3.69
CA ARG A 113 -25.49 -18.02 -2.34
C ARG A 113 -26.10 -17.11 -1.29
N ILE A 114 -25.85 -15.82 -1.34
CA ILE A 114 -26.42 -14.82 -0.41
C ILE A 114 -27.95 -14.86 -0.42
N SER A 115 -28.54 -14.93 -1.61
CA SER A 115 -30.02 -14.97 -1.74
C SER A 115 -30.62 -16.22 -1.11
N ARG A 116 -29.97 -17.37 -1.23
CA ARG A 116 -30.39 -18.62 -0.59
C ARG A 116 -30.27 -18.53 0.94
N ASP A 117 -29.12 -18.11 1.44
CA ASP A 117 -28.88 -18.03 2.90
C ASP A 117 -29.85 -17.07 3.59
N ILE A 118 -30.21 -15.95 2.93
CA ILE A 118 -31.23 -15.00 3.43
C ILE A 118 -32.63 -15.61 3.38
N ALA A 119 -32.98 -16.34 2.32
CA ALA A 119 -34.29 -16.96 2.18
C ALA A 119 -34.51 -18.05 3.24
N ASP A 120 -33.51 -18.88 3.48
CA ASP A 120 -33.54 -19.93 4.52
C ASP A 120 -33.64 -19.33 5.93
N GLY A 121 -33.11 -18.12 6.14
CA GLY A 121 -33.10 -17.45 7.44
C GLY A 121 -34.39 -16.77 7.86
N ARG A 122 -35.32 -16.55 6.95
CA ARG A 122 -36.58 -15.82 7.26
C ARG A 122 -37.46 -16.51 8.30
N LYS A 123 -37.23 -17.78 8.57
CA LYS A 123 -38.06 -18.62 9.49
C LYS A 123 -37.30 -19.11 10.73
N ARG A 124 -36.05 -18.66 10.96
CA ARG A 124 -35.19 -19.19 12.04
C ARG A 124 -34.44 -18.08 12.77
N THR A 125 -33.92 -18.44 13.93
CA THR A 125 -32.97 -17.58 14.67
C THR A 125 -31.78 -17.17 13.76
N PRO A 126 -31.30 -15.93 13.80
CA PRO A 126 -30.16 -15.49 12.99
C PRO A 126 -28.94 -16.37 13.24
N THR A 127 -28.51 -17.10 12.21
CA THR A 127 -27.25 -17.84 12.24
C THR A 127 -26.12 -16.96 11.72
N ARG A 128 -24.87 -17.39 11.91
CA ARG A 128 -23.70 -16.71 11.38
C ARG A 128 -23.78 -16.51 9.86
N GLU A 129 -24.29 -17.50 9.13
CA GLU A 129 -24.46 -17.49 7.68
C GLU A 129 -25.43 -16.39 7.24
N ILE A 130 -26.57 -16.30 7.92
CA ILE A 130 -27.59 -15.28 7.65
C ILE A 130 -27.03 -13.88 7.91
N VAL A 131 -26.33 -13.67 9.02
CA VAL A 131 -25.73 -12.38 9.36
C VAL A 131 -24.69 -11.99 8.31
N LEU A 132 -23.80 -12.92 7.93
CA LEU A 132 -22.80 -12.66 6.89
C LEU A 132 -23.44 -12.38 5.53
N ALA A 133 -24.44 -13.16 5.14
CA ALA A 133 -25.17 -12.95 3.88
C ALA A 133 -25.86 -11.57 3.84
N THR A 134 -26.47 -11.17 4.95
CA THR A 134 -27.11 -9.85 5.07
C THR A 134 -26.09 -8.71 4.97
N MET A 135 -24.94 -8.82 5.65
CA MET A 135 -23.86 -7.84 5.57
C MET A 135 -23.32 -7.71 4.13
N VAL A 136 -23.04 -8.84 3.47
CA VAL A 136 -22.52 -8.81 2.10
C VAL A 136 -23.60 -8.28 1.14
N ARG A 137 -24.86 -8.61 1.35
CA ARG A 137 -25.97 -8.03 0.56
C ARG A 137 -26.08 -6.52 0.73
N LEU A 138 -25.93 -6.03 1.96
CA LEU A 138 -25.90 -4.58 2.23
C LEU A 138 -24.76 -3.90 1.50
N LEU A 139 -23.54 -4.45 1.55
CA LEU A 139 -22.39 -3.92 0.83
C LEU A 139 -22.60 -3.93 -0.69
N ASP A 140 -23.18 -5.00 -1.24
CA ASP A 140 -23.45 -5.13 -2.68
C ASP A 140 -24.49 -4.08 -3.17
N LEU A 141 -25.51 -3.80 -2.37
CA LEU A 141 -26.57 -2.85 -2.73
C LEU A 141 -26.16 -1.38 -2.52
N THR A 142 -25.44 -1.10 -1.46
CA THR A 142 -25.14 0.28 -1.04
C THR A 142 -23.78 0.77 -1.49
N CYS A 143 -22.90 -0.14 -1.94
CA CYS A 143 -21.51 0.18 -2.27
C CYS A 143 -20.74 0.89 -1.12
N ILE A 144 -21.20 0.75 0.12
CA ILE A 144 -20.56 1.36 1.29
C ILE A 144 -19.17 0.74 1.47
N ARG A 145 -18.16 1.59 1.60
CA ARG A 145 -16.81 1.16 1.94
C ARG A 145 -16.67 0.97 3.45
N VAL A 146 -16.32 -0.24 3.88
CA VAL A 146 -15.93 -0.47 5.27
C VAL A 146 -14.61 0.26 5.54
N GLY A 147 -14.64 1.23 6.46
CA GLY A 147 -13.46 1.97 6.88
C GLY A 147 -12.55 1.07 7.76
N SER A 148 -11.23 1.22 7.61
CA SER A 148 -10.30 0.72 8.63
C SER A 148 -10.33 1.64 9.83
N LYS A 149 -10.23 1.10 11.06
CA LYS A 149 -9.97 1.91 12.25
C LYS A 149 -8.73 2.77 12.01
N ARG A 150 -8.85 4.07 12.25
CA ARG A 150 -7.73 5.01 12.29
C ARG A 150 -6.89 4.78 13.51
#